data_3e8d9311ac2b2285c3effa340158d1d8
#
_entry.id   3e8d9311ac2b2285c3effa340158d1d8
#
_cell.length_a   1.000
_cell.length_b   1.000
_cell.length_c   1.000
_cell.angle_alpha   90.00
_cell.angle_beta   90.00
_cell.angle_gamma   90.00
#
_symmetry.space_group_name_H-M   'P 1'
#
loop_
_entity.id
_entity.type
_entity.pdbx_description
1 polymer ?
#
loop_
_entity_poly.entity_id
_entity_poly.type
_entity_poly.pdbx_seq_one_letter_code
_entity_poly.pdbx_strand_id
1 'polypeptide(L)'
;MNKFSKFCLELSSLSDIKPSIFLSPASGYRARCEFGISKNSYTMVEDGKRIYMDVSKIPHHSIQKIMPKLLKYINESSILKSKLFQINFRSSGSDVLATMIYHKKLKNEWSIEAKVIQAKFKNLSIIGRSKNQKITNDKENVKRICKYKNSSL
;
A
#
# COMPACT_ATOMS: atom_id res chain seq x y z
N MET A 1 -26.79 6.47 9.42
CA MET A 1 -27.27 5.15 9.00
C MET A 1 -26.07 4.23 8.76
N ASN A 2 -26.02 3.02 9.35
CA ASN A 2 -24.90 2.12 9.15
C ASN A 2 -24.84 1.68 7.67
N LYS A 3 -23.63 1.55 7.11
CA LYS A 3 -23.35 1.09 5.73
C LYS A 3 -24.15 -0.15 5.31
N PHE A 4 -24.45 -1.03 6.26
CA PHE A 4 -25.14 -2.30 6.01
C PHE A 4 -26.64 -2.26 6.31
N SER A 5 -27.19 -1.14 6.81
CA SER A 5 -28.61 -1.05 7.20
C SER A 5 -29.53 -1.35 6.02
N LYS A 6 -29.22 -0.77 4.83
CA LYS A 6 -29.99 -1.02 3.62
C LYS A 6 -29.97 -2.50 3.20
N PHE A 7 -28.76 -3.11 3.20
CA PHE A 7 -28.60 -4.53 2.89
C PHE A 7 -29.38 -5.44 3.87
N CYS A 8 -29.33 -5.15 5.18
CA CYS A 8 -30.07 -5.91 6.17
C CYS A 8 -31.58 -5.80 5.99
N LEU A 9 -32.09 -4.62 5.62
CA LEU A 9 -33.51 -4.43 5.32
C LEU A 9 -33.94 -5.21 4.07
N GLU A 10 -33.15 -5.13 3.00
CA GLU A 10 -33.43 -5.89 1.77
C GLU A 10 -33.37 -7.40 2.02
N LEU A 11 -32.39 -7.89 2.80
CA LEU A 11 -32.31 -9.31 3.14
C LEU A 11 -33.48 -9.79 3.99
N SER A 12 -33.94 -8.99 4.96
CA SER A 12 -35.06 -9.35 5.83
C SER A 12 -36.40 -9.44 5.11
N SER A 13 -36.53 -8.81 3.93
CA SER A 13 -37.70 -8.99 3.06
C SER A 13 -37.71 -10.29 2.26
N LEU A 14 -36.55 -10.96 2.15
CA LEU A 14 -36.37 -12.17 1.34
C LEU A 14 -36.16 -13.43 2.18
N SER A 15 -35.73 -13.29 3.44
CA SER A 15 -35.35 -14.40 4.30
C SER A 15 -35.34 -14.00 5.77
N ASP A 16 -35.67 -14.95 6.66
CA ASP A 16 -35.56 -14.79 8.12
C ASP A 16 -34.10 -14.87 8.65
N ILE A 17 -33.13 -15.07 7.75
CA ILE A 17 -31.70 -15.16 8.11
C ILE A 17 -31.20 -13.78 8.54
N LYS A 18 -30.69 -13.68 9.75
CA LYS A 18 -30.00 -12.49 10.26
C LYS A 18 -28.51 -12.58 9.97
N PRO A 19 -27.94 -11.71 9.12
CA PRO A 19 -26.52 -11.75 8.81
C PRO A 19 -25.67 -11.30 10.01
N SER A 20 -24.54 -11.96 10.25
CA SER A 20 -23.50 -11.47 11.14
C SER A 20 -22.63 -10.45 10.42
N ILE A 21 -22.49 -9.25 10.97
CA ILE A 21 -21.73 -8.17 10.36
C ILE A 21 -20.40 -8.00 11.08
N PHE A 22 -19.30 -8.20 10.34
CA PHE A 22 -17.94 -8.00 10.83
C PHE A 22 -17.35 -6.74 10.20
N LEU A 23 -17.15 -5.70 11.00
CA LEU A 23 -16.57 -4.43 10.53
C LEU A 23 -15.05 -4.50 10.55
N SER A 24 -14.42 -3.98 9.49
CA SER A 24 -12.98 -3.70 9.52
C SER A 24 -12.69 -2.57 10.51
N PRO A 25 -11.50 -2.55 11.15
CA PRO A 25 -11.06 -1.40 11.91
C PRO A 25 -11.12 -0.11 11.09
N ALA A 26 -11.26 1.05 11.76
CA ALA A 26 -11.30 2.36 11.08
C ALA A 26 -9.99 2.72 10.38
N SER A 27 -8.86 2.11 10.79
CA SER A 27 -7.55 2.34 10.18
C SER A 27 -6.68 1.09 10.26
N GLY A 28 -5.61 1.04 9.45
CA GLY A 28 -4.60 0.00 9.54
C GLY A 28 -5.01 -1.39 9.04
N TYR A 29 -6.14 -1.52 8.36
CA TYR A 29 -6.74 -2.81 8.01
C TYR A 29 -6.27 -3.40 6.67
N ARG A 30 -5.64 -2.60 5.78
CA ARG A 30 -5.20 -3.09 4.47
C ARG A 30 -3.72 -3.42 4.45
N ALA A 31 -3.38 -4.69 4.22
CA ALA A 31 -2.02 -5.13 4.00
C ALA A 31 -1.48 -4.83 2.59
N ARG A 32 -2.36 -4.49 1.63
CA ARG A 32 -2.02 -4.07 0.26
C ARG A 32 -2.74 -2.78 -0.08
N CYS A 33 -1.98 -1.79 -0.55
CA CYS A 33 -2.51 -0.51 -1.03
C CYS A 33 -1.70 0.00 -2.22
N GLU A 34 -2.36 0.79 -3.06
CA GLU A 34 -1.79 1.39 -4.26
C GLU A 34 -2.08 2.88 -4.23
N PHE A 35 -1.05 3.70 -4.45
CA PHE A 35 -1.15 5.16 -4.46
C PHE A 35 -0.52 5.71 -5.73
N GLY A 36 -1.21 6.59 -6.42
CA GLY A 36 -0.60 7.42 -7.44
C GLY A 36 0.43 8.37 -6.82
N ILE A 37 1.35 8.88 -7.64
CA ILE A 37 2.29 9.96 -7.25
C ILE A 37 2.06 11.16 -8.16
N SER A 38 1.77 12.30 -7.56
CA SER A 38 1.60 13.57 -8.27
C SER A 38 1.88 14.74 -7.33
N LYS A 39 2.48 15.82 -7.85
CA LYS A 39 2.81 17.04 -7.08
C LYS A 39 3.57 16.73 -5.77
N ASN A 40 4.52 15.80 -5.84
CA ASN A 40 5.34 15.35 -4.70
C ASN A 40 4.56 14.71 -3.54
N SER A 41 3.32 14.25 -3.77
CA SER A 41 2.44 13.62 -2.77
C SER A 41 1.91 12.29 -3.28
N TYR A 42 1.51 11.42 -2.34
CA TYR A 42 0.66 10.28 -2.68
C TYR A 42 -0.71 10.78 -3.11
N THR A 43 -1.34 10.07 -4.03
CA THR A 43 -2.70 10.39 -4.47
C THR A 43 -3.60 9.17 -4.49
N MET A 44 -4.87 9.38 -4.20
CA MET A 44 -5.95 8.42 -4.41
C MET A 44 -7.19 9.15 -4.95
N VAL A 45 -8.15 8.40 -5.44
CA VAL A 45 -9.45 8.96 -5.83
C VAL A 45 -10.48 8.55 -4.78
N GLU A 46 -11.20 9.52 -4.24
CA GLU A 46 -12.30 9.35 -3.31
C GLU A 46 -13.47 10.23 -3.78
N ASP A 47 -14.64 9.65 -3.93
CA ASP A 47 -15.84 10.31 -4.46
C ASP A 47 -15.62 11.08 -5.78
N GLY A 48 -14.85 10.46 -6.69
CA GLY A 48 -14.51 11.04 -8.00
C GLY A 48 -13.47 12.18 -7.95
N LYS A 49 -12.98 12.56 -6.77
CA LYS A 49 -11.97 13.62 -6.57
C LYS A 49 -10.61 13.03 -6.24
N ARG A 50 -9.54 13.65 -6.79
CA ARG A 50 -8.17 13.29 -6.45
C ARG A 50 -7.79 13.95 -5.12
N ILE A 51 -7.38 13.12 -4.15
CA ILE A 51 -6.89 13.55 -2.84
C ILE A 51 -5.37 13.42 -2.82
N TYR A 52 -4.70 14.41 -2.25
CA TYR A 52 -3.23 14.46 -2.06
C TYR A 52 -2.92 14.26 -0.59
N MET A 53 -1.90 13.42 -0.27
CA MET A 53 -1.55 13.11 1.10
C MET A 53 -0.10 12.65 1.22
N ASP A 54 0.49 12.80 2.40
CA ASP A 54 1.79 12.24 2.75
C ASP A 54 1.67 10.88 3.43
N VAL A 55 0.52 10.63 4.06
CA VAL A 55 0.17 9.36 4.70
C VAL A 55 -1.34 9.10 4.60
N SER A 56 -1.72 7.84 4.44
CA SER A 56 -3.10 7.36 4.51
C SER A 56 -3.32 6.55 5.78
N LYS A 57 -4.52 6.61 6.37
CA LYS A 57 -4.91 5.79 7.53
C LYS A 57 -5.35 4.36 7.13
N ILE A 58 -5.62 4.11 5.86
CA ILE A 58 -6.15 2.84 5.34
C ILE A 58 -5.13 1.70 5.41
N PRO A 59 -3.84 1.87 4.98
CA PRO A 59 -2.86 0.81 5.01
C PRO A 59 -2.53 0.33 6.42
N HIS A 60 -1.99 -0.90 6.52
CA HIS A 60 -1.42 -1.42 7.75
C HIS A 60 -0.41 -0.42 8.38
N HIS A 61 -0.33 -0.39 9.70
CA HIS A 61 0.49 0.60 10.43
C HIS A 61 1.98 0.60 10.04
N SER A 62 2.54 -0.55 9.66
CA SER A 62 3.92 -0.62 9.15
C SER A 62 4.10 0.19 7.86
N ILE A 63 3.11 0.19 6.96
CA ILE A 63 3.12 1.01 5.73
C ILE A 63 2.97 2.48 6.10
N GLN A 64 2.01 2.82 6.98
CA GLN A 64 1.78 4.20 7.42
C GLN A 64 3.06 4.85 7.98
N LYS A 65 3.84 4.11 8.78
CA LYS A 65 5.12 4.59 9.35
C LYS A 65 6.20 4.87 8.31
N ILE A 66 6.16 4.15 7.19
CA ILE A 66 7.16 4.27 6.12
C ILE A 66 6.79 5.38 5.13
N MET A 67 5.50 5.56 4.82
CA MET A 67 5.01 6.45 3.78
C MET A 67 5.63 7.86 3.80
N PRO A 68 5.58 8.65 4.90
CA PRO A 68 6.07 10.02 4.88
C PRO A 68 7.59 10.09 4.68
N LYS A 69 8.35 9.20 5.32
CA LYS A 69 9.82 9.14 5.15
C LYS A 69 10.22 8.73 3.73
N LEU A 70 9.56 7.72 3.17
CA LEU A 70 9.84 7.25 1.81
C LEU A 70 9.52 8.36 0.80
N LEU A 71 8.39 9.04 0.95
CA LEU A 71 8.00 10.16 0.08
C LEU A 71 9.04 11.28 0.12
N LYS A 72 9.52 11.66 1.31
CA LYS A 72 10.56 12.66 1.48
C LYS A 72 11.83 12.27 0.68
N TYR A 73 12.35 11.07 0.86
CA TYR A 73 13.55 10.63 0.15
C TYR A 73 13.35 10.54 -1.36
N ILE A 74 12.17 10.12 -1.82
CA ILE A 74 11.83 10.13 -3.26
C ILE A 74 11.86 11.56 -3.81
N ASN A 75 11.28 12.52 -3.09
CA ASN A 75 11.22 13.90 -3.52
C ASN A 75 12.59 14.59 -3.56
N GLU A 76 13.51 14.17 -2.69
CA GLU A 76 14.90 14.64 -2.64
C GLU A 76 15.76 14.06 -3.79
N SER A 77 15.38 12.89 -4.35
CA SER A 77 16.11 12.23 -5.44
C SER A 77 15.53 12.58 -6.82
N SER A 78 16.29 13.30 -7.64
CA SER A 78 15.91 13.58 -9.03
C SER A 78 15.75 12.31 -9.87
N ILE A 79 16.47 11.25 -9.54
CA ILE A 79 16.44 9.96 -10.23
C ILE A 79 15.17 9.19 -9.89
N LEU A 80 14.82 9.07 -8.59
CA LEU A 80 13.70 8.28 -8.14
C LEU A 80 12.35 8.94 -8.40
N LYS A 81 12.23 10.27 -8.29
CA LYS A 81 10.96 10.95 -8.57
C LYS A 81 10.64 11.08 -10.05
N SER A 82 11.66 11.06 -10.93
CA SER A 82 11.49 11.27 -12.37
C SER A 82 10.61 10.18 -12.99
N LYS A 83 9.43 10.59 -13.51
CA LYS A 83 8.45 9.68 -14.15
C LYS A 83 7.93 8.54 -13.25
N LEU A 84 8.07 8.65 -11.93
CA LEU A 84 7.36 7.83 -10.97
C LEU A 84 5.88 8.23 -10.99
N PHE A 85 4.98 7.27 -11.18
CA PHE A 85 3.55 7.57 -11.23
C PHE A 85 2.72 6.82 -10.21
N GLN A 86 3.24 5.71 -9.65
CA GLN A 86 2.52 4.90 -8.68
C GLN A 86 3.47 4.15 -7.76
N ILE A 87 3.05 3.97 -6.51
CA ILE A 87 3.71 3.08 -5.55
C ILE A 87 2.68 2.11 -4.99
N ASN A 88 2.98 0.81 -5.10
CA ASN A 88 2.19 -0.26 -4.52
C ASN A 88 2.87 -0.78 -3.27
N PHE A 89 2.18 -0.73 -2.14
CA PHE A 89 2.67 -1.27 -0.88
C PHE A 89 2.05 -2.62 -0.55
N ARG A 90 2.87 -3.50 0.02
CA ARG A 90 2.43 -4.75 0.65
C ARG A 90 3.10 -4.89 2.01
N SER A 91 2.35 -5.35 3.01
CA SER A 91 2.86 -5.60 4.36
C SER A 91 2.62 -7.03 4.77
N SER A 92 3.61 -7.64 5.44
CA SER A 92 3.49 -8.91 6.16
C SER A 92 3.19 -8.73 7.66
N GLY A 93 2.93 -7.50 8.09
CA GLY A 93 2.87 -7.08 9.49
C GLY A 93 4.08 -6.22 9.85
N SER A 94 5.27 -6.80 9.94
CA SER A 94 6.52 -6.08 10.20
C SER A 94 7.19 -5.54 8.94
N ASP A 95 7.31 -6.39 7.92
CA ASP A 95 8.02 -6.05 6.69
C ASP A 95 7.10 -5.38 5.67
N VAL A 96 7.65 -4.44 4.92
CA VAL A 96 6.95 -3.72 3.87
C VAL A 96 7.71 -3.86 2.55
N LEU A 97 6.97 -4.13 1.50
CA LEU A 97 7.44 -4.10 0.13
C LEU A 97 6.83 -2.91 -0.59
N ALA A 98 7.66 -2.01 -1.10
CA ALA A 98 7.25 -0.89 -1.94
C ALA A 98 7.64 -1.16 -3.40
N THR A 99 6.66 -1.31 -4.28
CA THR A 99 6.88 -1.42 -5.72
C THR A 99 6.65 -0.06 -6.36
N MET A 100 7.72 0.56 -6.83
CA MET A 100 7.72 1.86 -7.51
C MET A 100 7.56 1.67 -9.01
N ILE A 101 6.53 2.26 -9.61
CA ILE A 101 6.14 2.03 -11.00
C ILE A 101 6.36 3.29 -11.84
N TYR A 102 7.07 3.15 -12.96
CA TYR A 102 7.60 4.25 -13.76
C TYR A 102 7.13 4.23 -15.21
N HIS A 103 7.00 5.43 -15.79
CA HIS A 103 6.81 5.66 -17.22
C HIS A 103 8.14 5.87 -17.98
N LYS A 104 9.24 5.35 -17.46
CA LYS A 104 10.56 5.40 -18.11
C LYS A 104 11.33 4.11 -17.88
N LYS A 105 12.29 3.80 -18.74
CA LYS A 105 13.26 2.72 -18.50
C LYS A 105 14.12 3.05 -17.27
N LEU A 106 14.29 2.09 -16.38
CA LEU A 106 15.13 2.20 -15.20
C LEU A 106 16.56 1.82 -15.55
N LYS A 107 17.51 2.66 -15.19
CA LYS A 107 18.95 2.47 -15.39
C LYS A 107 19.62 2.07 -14.06
N ASN A 108 20.91 1.80 -14.12
CA ASN A 108 21.69 1.37 -12.95
C ASN A 108 21.67 2.41 -11.82
N GLU A 109 21.66 3.71 -12.14
CA GLU A 109 21.60 4.79 -11.14
C GLU A 109 20.34 4.68 -10.29
N TRP A 110 19.21 4.24 -10.87
CA TRP A 110 17.99 3.99 -10.11
C TRP A 110 18.20 2.90 -9.05
N SER A 111 18.89 1.80 -9.42
CA SER A 111 19.15 0.69 -8.49
C SER A 111 20.07 1.12 -7.34
N ILE A 112 21.07 1.93 -7.62
CA ILE A 112 21.98 2.49 -6.60
C ILE A 112 21.20 3.36 -5.62
N GLU A 113 20.44 4.34 -6.12
CA GLU A 113 19.63 5.24 -5.28
C GLU A 113 18.58 4.47 -4.44
N ALA A 114 17.90 3.51 -5.06
CA ALA A 114 16.90 2.69 -4.36
C ALA A 114 17.53 1.87 -3.22
N LYS A 115 18.74 1.32 -3.39
CA LYS A 115 19.49 0.63 -2.33
C LYS A 115 19.86 1.57 -1.19
N VAL A 116 20.35 2.77 -1.50
CA VAL A 116 20.69 3.79 -0.50
C VAL A 116 19.49 4.15 0.36
N ILE A 117 18.32 4.35 -0.26
CA ILE A 117 17.09 4.65 0.47
C ILE A 117 16.62 3.43 1.27
N GLN A 118 16.61 2.24 0.67
CA GLN A 118 16.20 1.01 1.34
C GLN A 118 17.01 0.77 2.62
N ALA A 119 18.32 1.02 2.61
CA ALA A 119 19.19 0.87 3.75
C ALA A 119 18.85 1.79 4.94
N LYS A 120 18.10 2.88 4.71
CA LYS A 120 17.62 3.79 5.77
C LYS A 120 16.41 3.25 6.54
N PHE A 121 15.87 2.10 6.14
CA PHE A 121 14.71 1.46 6.76
C PHE A 121 15.04 0.03 7.16
N LYS A 122 14.69 -0.35 8.39
CA LYS A 122 14.94 -1.70 8.90
C LYS A 122 14.14 -2.78 8.14
N ASN A 123 12.92 -2.46 7.74
CA ASN A 123 11.92 -3.44 7.27
C ASN A 123 11.28 -3.03 5.94
N LEU A 124 12.02 -2.35 5.05
CA LEU A 124 11.55 -1.95 3.74
C LEU A 124 12.35 -2.65 2.65
N SER A 125 11.67 -3.24 1.68
CA SER A 125 12.23 -3.68 0.40
C SER A 125 11.65 -2.83 -0.73
N ILE A 126 12.49 -2.44 -1.68
CA ILE A 126 12.08 -1.59 -2.82
C ILE A 126 12.25 -2.36 -4.13
N ILE A 127 11.20 -2.37 -4.94
CA ILE A 127 11.20 -2.92 -6.31
C ILE A 127 10.89 -1.79 -7.29
N GLY A 128 11.65 -1.71 -8.39
CA GLY A 128 11.35 -0.86 -9.52
C GLY A 128 10.66 -1.64 -10.64
N ARG A 129 9.60 -1.07 -11.21
CA ARG A 129 8.91 -1.62 -12.40
C ARG A 129 8.72 -0.56 -13.47
N SER A 130 8.95 -0.96 -14.73
CA SER A 130 8.66 -0.15 -15.91
C SER A 130 8.39 -1.08 -17.09
N LYS A 131 7.21 -1.01 -17.72
CA LYS A 131 6.80 -1.91 -18.81
C LYS A 131 7.23 -3.38 -18.54
N ASN A 132 8.22 -3.87 -19.28
CA ASN A 132 8.74 -5.25 -19.18
C ASN A 132 9.94 -5.37 -18.24
N GLN A 133 10.29 -4.29 -17.50
CA GLN A 133 11.47 -4.26 -16.63
C GLN A 133 11.05 -4.40 -15.17
N LYS A 134 11.73 -5.27 -14.42
CA LYS A 134 11.63 -5.42 -12.98
C LYS A 134 13.04 -5.43 -12.38
N ILE A 135 13.31 -4.53 -11.45
CA ILE A 135 14.57 -4.46 -10.71
C ILE A 135 14.27 -4.74 -9.24
N THR A 136 14.93 -5.73 -8.69
CA THR A 136 14.84 -6.11 -7.28
C THR A 136 16.20 -5.97 -6.62
N ASN A 137 16.22 -5.46 -5.39
CA ASN A 137 17.47 -5.30 -4.65
C ASN A 137 17.74 -6.46 -3.68
N ASP A 138 16.70 -7.05 -3.05
CA ASP A 138 16.83 -8.16 -2.11
C ASP A 138 15.61 -9.10 -2.13
N LYS A 139 14.54 -8.73 -1.42
CA LYS A 139 13.33 -9.54 -1.25
C LYS A 139 12.28 -9.20 -2.31
N GLU A 140 11.81 -10.19 -3.02
CA GLU A 140 10.72 -10.02 -3.99
C GLU A 140 9.33 -10.17 -3.37
N ASN A 141 9.26 -10.83 -2.21
CA ASN A 141 8.01 -11.17 -1.55
C ASN A 141 8.08 -10.93 -0.04
N VAL A 142 6.96 -10.55 0.54
CA VAL A 142 6.73 -10.55 1.99
C VAL A 142 5.76 -11.68 2.32
N LYS A 143 6.10 -12.52 3.30
CA LYS A 143 5.25 -13.62 3.76
C LYS A 143 4.46 -13.18 4.99
N ARG A 144 3.16 -13.39 4.99
CA ARG A 144 2.30 -13.19 6.16
C ARG A 144 1.92 -14.54 6.74
N ILE A 145 2.23 -14.74 8.01
CA ILE A 145 1.78 -15.92 8.75
C ILE A 145 0.45 -15.58 9.42
N CYS A 146 -0.63 -16.20 8.97
CA CYS A 146 -1.92 -16.11 9.61
C CYS A 146 -2.03 -17.26 10.62
N LYS A 147 -2.12 -16.95 11.93
CA LYS A 147 -2.44 -17.93 12.96
C LYS A 147 -3.97 -18.02 13.08
N TYR A 148 -4.54 -19.14 12.68
CA TYR A 148 -5.92 -19.46 13.01
C TYR A 148 -5.93 -20.01 14.44
N LYS A 149 -6.71 -19.41 15.34
CA LYS A 149 -7.10 -20.10 16.55
C LYS A 149 -8.02 -21.25 16.11
N ASN A 150 -7.61 -22.48 16.35
CA ASN A 150 -8.54 -23.60 16.30
C ASN A 150 -9.61 -23.31 17.35
N SER A 151 -10.77 -22.85 16.93
CA SER A 151 -11.97 -22.96 17.73
C SER A 151 -12.32 -24.43 17.68
N SER A 152 -12.02 -25.16 18.75
CA SER A 152 -12.70 -26.45 19.03
C SER A 152 -14.19 -26.15 19.03
N LEU A 153 -14.90 -26.72 18.08
CA LEU A 153 -16.35 -26.86 18.07
C LEU A 153 -16.77 -27.67 19.26
#